data_977a7fd3b44b3aaf2f1487937ee991db
#
_entry.id   977a7fd3b44b3aaf2f1487937ee991db
#
_cell.length_a   1.000
_cell.length_b   1.000
_cell.length_c   1.000
_cell.angle_alpha   90.00
_cell.angle_beta   90.00
_cell.angle_gamma   90.00
#
_symmetry.space_group_name_H-M   'P 1'
#
loop_
_entity.id
_entity.type
_entity.pdbx_description
1 polymer ?
#
loop_
_entity_poly.entity_id
_entity_poly.type
_entity_poly.pdbx_seq_one_letter_code
_entity_poly.pdbx_strand_id
1 'polypeptide(L)'
;SVYKFYAWLRENLLKYSVHTAEEAHKTGIPMMRPLPMVFPNDKEAVYWEDEYFYGSDLLVAPVHQEGEKRRIYFPSGRWINLLDFRKMVGGNRIFQVDVPIDKIPVYIREGACILSVMNGELQLGQSMTYEKKNTVLMSRALNETSGKRYADGKEIEYNILGKTGEDFFMLRHASETEFIVLLGFDRKPESLELNGISLPEGASLNALNYGSGWYWRED
;
A
#
# COMPACT_ATOMS: atom_id res chain seq x y z
N SER A 1 21.09 -8.32 -5.35
CA SER A 1 20.94 -7.90 -6.76
C SER A 1 19.52 -7.39 -6.99
N VAL A 2 19.32 -6.53 -7.97
CA VAL A 2 18.04 -5.94 -8.37
C VAL A 2 16.97 -7.01 -8.59
N TYR A 3 17.30 -8.05 -9.34
CA TYR A 3 16.38 -9.17 -9.60
C TYR A 3 15.85 -9.80 -8.30
N LYS A 4 16.70 -10.07 -7.33
CA LYS A 4 16.28 -10.66 -6.05
C LYS A 4 15.31 -9.75 -5.30
N PHE A 5 15.60 -8.44 -5.27
CA PHE A 5 14.72 -7.47 -4.61
C PHE A 5 13.30 -7.51 -5.19
N TYR A 6 13.15 -7.43 -6.53
CA TYR A 6 11.84 -7.45 -7.15
C TYR A 6 11.15 -8.82 -7.12
N ALA A 7 11.92 -9.90 -7.13
CA ALA A 7 11.36 -11.24 -6.91
C ALA A 7 10.74 -11.36 -5.50
N TRP A 8 11.43 -10.86 -4.47
CA TRP A 8 10.90 -10.83 -3.12
C TRP A 8 9.76 -9.81 -2.96
N LEU A 9 9.84 -8.64 -3.58
CA LEU A 9 8.73 -7.69 -3.59
C LEU A 9 7.46 -8.29 -4.20
N ARG A 10 7.60 -9.03 -5.30
CA ARG A 10 6.49 -9.80 -5.89
C ARG A 10 5.93 -10.83 -4.91
N GLU A 11 6.79 -11.53 -4.19
CA GLU A 11 6.38 -12.49 -3.16
C GLU A 11 5.69 -11.80 -1.98
N ASN A 12 6.18 -10.64 -1.53
CA ASN A 12 5.50 -9.85 -0.50
C ASN A 12 4.08 -9.46 -0.92
N LEU A 13 3.87 -9.11 -2.19
CA LEU A 13 2.58 -8.67 -2.73
C LEU A 13 1.72 -9.82 -3.27
N LEU A 14 2.07 -11.09 -3.01
CA LEU A 14 1.35 -12.23 -3.57
C LEU A 14 -0.13 -12.24 -3.17
N LYS A 15 -0.46 -11.92 -1.91
CA LYS A 15 -1.85 -11.85 -1.45
C LYS A 15 -2.64 -10.74 -2.14
N TYR A 16 -2.02 -9.61 -2.38
CA TYR A 16 -2.60 -8.53 -3.18
C TYR A 16 -2.80 -8.96 -4.65
N SER A 17 -1.84 -9.68 -5.21
CA SER A 17 -1.94 -10.22 -6.57
C SER A 17 -3.09 -11.23 -6.71
N VAL A 18 -3.26 -12.14 -5.74
CA VAL A 18 -4.39 -13.08 -5.72
C VAL A 18 -5.71 -12.32 -5.62
N HIS A 19 -5.81 -11.33 -4.72
CA HIS A 19 -7.00 -10.50 -4.62
C HIS A 19 -7.35 -9.82 -5.96
N THR A 20 -6.38 -9.19 -6.62
CA THR A 20 -6.62 -8.52 -7.91
C THR A 20 -6.99 -9.51 -9.04
N ALA A 21 -6.46 -10.73 -9.00
CA ALA A 21 -6.84 -11.78 -9.92
C ALA A 21 -8.29 -12.26 -9.69
N GLU A 22 -8.71 -12.41 -8.44
CA GLU A 22 -10.10 -12.73 -8.10
C GLU A 22 -11.07 -11.61 -8.51
N GLU A 23 -10.67 -10.35 -8.32
CA GLU A 23 -11.43 -9.20 -8.80
C GLU A 23 -11.58 -9.25 -10.33
N ALA A 24 -10.46 -9.49 -11.05
CA ALA A 24 -10.47 -9.64 -12.49
C ALA A 24 -11.38 -10.77 -12.96
N HIS A 25 -11.37 -11.91 -12.29
CA HIS A 25 -12.25 -13.03 -12.59
C HIS A 25 -13.74 -12.69 -12.39
N LYS A 26 -14.07 -11.97 -11.32
CA LYS A 26 -15.46 -11.62 -10.98
C LYS A 26 -16.03 -10.48 -11.81
N THR A 27 -15.20 -9.50 -12.19
CA THR A 27 -15.66 -8.24 -12.79
C THR A 27 -15.24 -8.07 -14.26
N GLY A 28 -14.28 -8.83 -14.73
CA GLY A 28 -13.64 -8.62 -16.04
C GLY A 28 -12.63 -7.45 -16.07
N ILE A 29 -12.45 -6.72 -14.96
CA ILE A 29 -11.47 -5.63 -14.89
C ILE A 29 -10.06 -6.23 -14.75
N PRO A 30 -9.12 -5.92 -15.64
CA PRO A 30 -7.80 -6.54 -15.62
C PRO A 30 -6.98 -6.16 -14.39
N MET A 31 -5.99 -6.99 -14.04
CA MET A 31 -5.05 -6.72 -12.95
C MET A 31 -4.16 -5.51 -13.26
N MET A 32 -3.72 -5.37 -14.51
CA MET A 32 -2.99 -4.19 -15.00
C MET A 32 -3.97 -3.27 -15.71
N ARG A 33 -4.09 -2.03 -15.27
CA ARG A 33 -5.12 -1.09 -15.72
C ARG A 33 -4.47 0.19 -16.25
N PRO A 34 -4.75 0.64 -17.45
CA PRO A 34 -4.31 1.97 -17.86
C PRO A 34 -4.98 3.04 -16.98
N LEU A 35 -4.33 4.20 -16.84
CA LEU A 35 -4.82 5.28 -15.99
C LEU A 35 -6.27 5.70 -16.31
N PRO A 36 -6.69 5.84 -17.57
CA PRO A 36 -8.07 6.22 -17.91
C PRO A 36 -9.13 5.20 -17.46
N MET A 37 -8.78 3.93 -17.27
CA MET A 37 -9.70 2.93 -16.75
C MET A 37 -10.01 3.17 -15.26
N VAL A 38 -9.05 3.66 -14.49
CA VAL A 38 -9.19 3.93 -13.05
C VAL A 38 -9.72 5.36 -12.81
N PHE A 39 -9.34 6.29 -13.68
CA PHE A 39 -9.73 7.71 -13.64
C PHE A 39 -10.39 8.15 -14.95
N PRO A 40 -11.60 7.67 -15.28
CA PRO A 40 -12.24 7.92 -16.59
C PRO A 40 -12.58 9.38 -16.87
N ASN A 41 -12.70 10.20 -15.84
CA ASN A 41 -13.00 11.62 -15.94
C ASN A 41 -11.75 12.52 -15.98
N ASP A 42 -10.58 11.93 -15.85
CA ASP A 42 -9.31 12.64 -15.86
C ASP A 42 -8.77 12.71 -17.29
N LYS A 43 -8.88 13.89 -17.90
CA LYS A 43 -8.47 14.12 -19.29
C LYS A 43 -6.96 14.01 -19.51
N GLU A 44 -6.16 14.24 -18.48
CA GLU A 44 -4.71 14.12 -18.53
C GLU A 44 -4.26 12.66 -18.55
N ALA A 45 -4.99 11.80 -17.86
CA ALA A 45 -4.66 10.38 -17.71
C ALA A 45 -4.46 9.62 -19.04
N VAL A 46 -5.13 10.05 -20.12
CA VAL A 46 -5.04 9.39 -21.44
C VAL A 46 -3.69 9.57 -22.13
N TYR A 47 -2.88 10.55 -21.71
CA TYR A 47 -1.58 10.86 -22.30
C TYR A 47 -0.42 10.11 -21.63
N TRP A 48 -0.69 9.34 -20.58
CA TRP A 48 0.32 8.65 -19.77
C TRP A 48 0.27 7.14 -20.00
N GLU A 49 0.64 6.70 -21.20
CA GLU A 49 0.61 5.30 -21.64
C GLU A 49 1.70 4.45 -21.00
N ASP A 50 2.72 5.07 -20.44
CA ASP A 50 3.88 4.45 -19.81
C ASP A 50 3.74 4.30 -18.30
N GLU A 51 2.54 4.53 -17.78
CA GLU A 51 2.13 4.32 -16.40
C GLU A 51 0.89 3.44 -16.35
N TYR A 52 0.78 2.65 -15.28
CA TYR A 52 -0.38 1.79 -15.11
C TYR A 52 -0.69 1.53 -13.64
N PHE A 53 -1.92 1.15 -13.37
CA PHE A 53 -2.32 0.61 -12.10
C PHE A 53 -2.12 -0.90 -12.05
N TYR A 54 -1.53 -1.38 -10.95
CA TYR A 54 -1.57 -2.77 -10.57
C TYR A 54 -2.66 -2.94 -9.51
N GLY A 55 -3.77 -3.59 -9.87
CA GLY A 55 -5.00 -3.55 -9.10
C GLY A 55 -5.62 -2.15 -9.07
N SER A 56 -6.28 -1.81 -7.97
CA SER A 56 -6.91 -0.49 -7.74
C SER A 56 -6.01 0.49 -6.99
N ASP A 57 -4.95 0.02 -6.35
CA ASP A 57 -4.28 0.75 -5.28
C ASP A 57 -2.82 1.12 -5.58
N LEU A 58 -2.18 0.46 -6.53
CA LEU A 58 -0.77 0.68 -6.85
C LEU A 58 -0.59 1.33 -8.22
N LEU A 59 -0.07 2.56 -8.23
CA LEU A 59 0.42 3.23 -9.44
C LEU A 59 1.85 2.82 -9.70
N VAL A 60 2.13 2.27 -10.87
CA VAL A 60 3.47 1.82 -11.30
C VAL A 60 3.92 2.68 -12.47
N ALA A 61 5.10 3.29 -12.35
CA ALA A 61 5.70 4.13 -13.38
C ALA A 61 7.08 3.60 -13.80
N PRO A 62 7.16 2.58 -14.68
CA PRO A 62 8.42 2.00 -15.12
C PRO A 62 9.34 3.02 -15.78
N VAL A 63 10.63 2.87 -15.58
CA VAL A 63 11.64 3.66 -16.31
C VAL A 63 11.80 3.06 -17.70
N HIS A 64 11.49 3.83 -18.73
CA HIS A 64 11.51 3.40 -20.13
C HIS A 64 12.45 4.24 -21.01
N GLN A 65 13.08 5.28 -20.43
CA GLN A 65 14.03 6.15 -21.11
C GLN A 65 15.37 6.15 -20.34
N GLU A 66 16.43 6.41 -21.06
CA GLU A 66 17.74 6.62 -20.46
C GLU A 66 17.75 7.86 -19.57
N GLY A 67 18.47 7.79 -18.44
CA GLY A 67 18.60 8.87 -17.50
C GLY A 67 18.23 8.46 -16.08
N GLU A 68 18.43 9.38 -15.14
CA GLU A 68 18.16 9.18 -13.72
C GLU A 68 16.85 9.88 -13.27
N LYS A 69 16.06 10.38 -14.22
CA LYS A 69 14.84 11.13 -13.95
C LYS A 69 13.65 10.58 -14.70
N ARG A 70 12.52 10.48 -14.00
CA ARG A 70 11.25 10.03 -14.54
C ARG A 70 10.19 11.09 -14.26
N ARG A 71 9.46 11.51 -15.30
CA ARG A 71 8.23 12.29 -15.12
C ARG A 71 7.10 11.32 -14.83
N ILE A 72 6.34 11.56 -13.78
CA ILE A 72 5.21 10.73 -13.35
C ILE A 72 3.99 11.63 -13.21
N TYR A 73 2.90 11.23 -13.79
CA TYR A 73 1.60 11.84 -13.58
C TYR A 73 0.91 11.18 -12.40
N PHE A 74 0.53 11.97 -11.43
CA PHE A 74 -0.27 11.52 -10.30
C PHE A 74 -1.71 11.98 -10.49
N PRO A 75 -2.68 11.10 -10.76
CA PRO A 75 -4.10 11.43 -10.76
C PRO A 75 -4.57 12.03 -9.44
N SER A 76 -5.83 12.48 -9.37
CA SER A 76 -6.38 13.08 -8.14
C SER A 76 -6.20 12.19 -6.91
N GLY A 77 -5.99 12.80 -5.74
CA GLY A 77 -5.76 12.13 -4.47
C GLY A 77 -4.34 12.33 -3.93
N ARG A 78 -3.98 11.55 -2.93
CA ARG A 78 -2.62 11.52 -2.36
C ARG A 78 -1.98 10.18 -2.62
N TRP A 79 -0.66 10.20 -2.77
CA TRP A 79 0.13 9.06 -3.18
C TRP A 79 1.31 8.89 -2.25
N ILE A 80 1.54 7.68 -1.78
CA ILE A 80 2.64 7.33 -0.87
C ILE A 80 3.59 6.40 -1.62
N ASN A 81 4.88 6.70 -1.60
CA ASN A 81 5.86 5.80 -2.21
C ASN A 81 5.86 4.44 -1.48
N LEU A 82 5.72 3.34 -2.23
CA LEU A 82 5.64 1.99 -1.66
C LEU A 82 6.92 1.58 -0.90
N LEU A 83 8.07 2.09 -1.30
CA LEU A 83 9.37 1.74 -0.71
C LEU A 83 9.89 2.80 0.27
N ASP A 84 9.19 3.93 0.37
CA ASP A 84 9.49 5.00 1.32
C ASP A 84 8.18 5.67 1.74
N PHE A 85 7.54 5.10 2.74
CA PHE A 85 6.22 5.52 3.21
C PHE A 85 6.15 6.97 3.72
N ARG A 86 7.29 7.64 3.90
CA ARG A 86 7.36 9.06 4.28
C ARG A 86 7.18 10.01 3.09
N LYS A 87 7.44 9.53 1.87
CA LYS A 87 7.32 10.35 0.65
C LYS A 87 5.90 10.33 0.15
N MET A 88 5.18 11.41 0.45
CA MET A 88 3.82 11.63 0.00
C MET A 88 3.78 12.71 -1.08
N VAL A 89 2.95 12.49 -2.11
CA VAL A 89 2.76 13.40 -3.24
C VAL A 89 1.28 13.71 -3.40
N GLY A 90 0.93 14.98 -3.58
CA GLY A 90 -0.42 15.38 -3.96
C GLY A 90 -0.68 15.18 -5.45
N GLY A 91 -1.87 14.75 -5.81
CA GLY A 91 -2.26 14.45 -7.18
C GLY A 91 -2.65 15.66 -8.04
N ASN A 92 -3.20 15.38 -9.23
CA ASN A 92 -3.47 16.31 -10.34
C ASN A 92 -2.21 17.05 -10.80
N ARG A 93 -1.07 16.38 -10.80
CA ARG A 93 0.24 16.98 -11.12
C ARG A 93 1.18 15.98 -11.77
N ILE A 94 2.12 16.56 -12.50
CA ILE A 94 3.29 15.87 -13.02
C ILE A 94 4.45 16.20 -12.11
N PHE A 95 5.12 15.16 -11.60
CA PHE A 95 6.37 15.33 -10.87
C PHE A 95 7.52 14.71 -11.63
N GLN A 96 8.67 15.34 -11.57
CA GLN A 96 9.92 14.75 -11.98
C GLN A 96 10.60 14.18 -10.74
N VAL A 97 10.81 12.88 -10.73
CA VAL A 97 11.43 12.15 -9.63
C VAL A 97 12.79 11.61 -10.06
N ASP A 98 13.74 11.60 -9.13
CA ASP A 98 15.01 10.93 -9.34
C ASP A 98 14.82 9.43 -9.15
N VAL A 99 15.15 8.66 -10.17
CA VAL A 99 14.96 7.21 -10.20
C VAL A 99 16.26 6.55 -10.64
N PRO A 100 17.02 5.95 -9.71
CA PRO A 100 18.14 5.10 -10.08
C PRO A 100 17.69 3.97 -11.00
N ILE A 101 18.57 3.53 -11.90
CA ILE A 101 18.29 2.50 -12.92
C ILE A 101 17.81 1.18 -12.33
N ASP A 102 18.11 0.93 -11.07
CA ASP A 102 17.71 -0.27 -10.34
C ASP A 102 16.39 -0.13 -9.57
N LYS A 103 15.68 0.99 -9.74
CA LYS A 103 14.40 1.25 -9.05
C LYS A 103 13.25 1.41 -10.04
N ILE A 104 12.09 0.89 -9.64
CA ILE A 104 10.81 1.12 -10.29
C ILE A 104 9.95 1.94 -9.32
N PRO A 105 9.55 3.17 -9.67
CA PRO A 105 8.63 3.93 -8.85
C PRO A 105 7.28 3.23 -8.74
N VAL A 106 6.86 2.98 -7.51
CA VAL A 106 5.54 2.43 -7.19
C VAL A 106 4.96 3.25 -6.05
N TYR A 107 3.70 3.65 -6.21
CA TYR A 107 3.01 4.49 -5.24
C TYR A 107 1.69 3.86 -4.81
N ILE A 108 1.40 3.95 -3.53
CA ILE A 108 0.14 3.53 -2.93
C ILE A 108 -0.83 4.70 -2.98
N ARG A 109 -2.04 4.43 -3.45
CA ARG A 109 -3.14 5.40 -3.43
C ARG A 109 -3.60 5.67 -2.00
N GLU A 110 -4.07 6.90 -1.71
CA GLU A 110 -4.78 7.17 -0.46
C GLU A 110 -6.01 6.27 -0.30
N GLY A 111 -6.30 5.86 0.91
CA GLY A 111 -7.41 4.95 1.22
C GLY A 111 -7.17 3.50 0.78
N ALA A 112 -5.95 3.14 0.39
CA ALA A 112 -5.62 1.77 0.00
C ALA A 112 -5.56 0.83 1.21
N CYS A 113 -5.94 -0.43 0.94
CA CYS A 113 -5.77 -1.55 1.85
C CYS A 113 -5.09 -2.69 1.09
N ILE A 114 -3.80 -2.91 1.31
CA ILE A 114 -2.97 -3.86 0.58
C ILE A 114 -2.60 -5.02 1.48
N LEU A 115 -3.06 -6.21 1.14
CA LEU A 115 -2.68 -7.45 1.82
C LEU A 115 -1.29 -7.88 1.35
N SER A 116 -0.42 -8.16 2.29
CA SER A 116 0.96 -8.56 2.00
C SER A 116 1.48 -9.60 2.98
N VAL A 117 2.66 -10.13 2.69
CA VAL A 117 3.44 -10.94 3.62
C VAL A 117 4.84 -10.36 3.67
N MET A 118 5.34 -10.11 4.85
CA MET A 118 6.68 -9.53 5.05
C MET A 118 7.55 -10.43 5.92
N ASN A 119 8.84 -10.14 5.98
CA ASN A 119 9.76 -10.76 6.93
C ASN A 119 9.51 -10.24 8.36
N GLY A 120 10.22 -10.79 9.34
CA GLY A 120 10.10 -10.37 10.74
C GLY A 120 10.45 -8.90 11.00
N GLU A 121 11.22 -8.27 10.12
CA GLU A 121 11.58 -6.85 10.20
C GLU A 121 10.58 -5.92 9.49
N LEU A 122 9.52 -6.48 8.91
CA LEU A 122 8.48 -5.78 8.16
C LEU A 122 9.03 -4.94 6.99
N GLN A 123 9.96 -5.54 6.23
CA GLN A 123 10.59 -4.92 5.07
C GLN A 123 10.11 -5.53 3.76
N LEU A 124 9.79 -4.68 2.80
CA LEU A 124 9.49 -5.07 1.42
C LEU A 124 10.80 -5.35 0.64
N GLY A 125 10.71 -6.29 -0.30
CA GLY A 125 11.86 -6.63 -1.16
C GLY A 125 12.97 -7.39 -0.45
N GLN A 126 12.69 -7.98 0.71
CA GLN A 126 13.61 -8.80 1.49
C GLN A 126 13.17 -10.26 1.59
N SER A 127 14.13 -11.15 1.85
CA SER A 127 13.87 -12.58 1.99
C SER A 127 12.90 -12.87 3.14
N MET A 128 11.95 -13.77 2.90
CA MET A 128 11.01 -14.28 3.90
C MET A 128 11.32 -15.70 4.34
N THR A 129 12.57 -16.15 4.21
CA THR A 129 12.96 -17.56 4.41
C THR A 129 12.75 -18.03 5.84
N TYR A 130 12.98 -17.16 6.82
CA TYR A 130 12.97 -17.55 8.24
C TYR A 130 11.73 -17.16 9.00
N GLU A 131 11.06 -16.09 8.62
CA GLU A 131 9.88 -15.58 9.30
C GLU A 131 8.94 -14.91 8.32
N LYS A 132 7.66 -15.29 8.38
CA LYS A 132 6.60 -14.70 7.56
C LYS A 132 5.56 -14.06 8.47
N LYS A 133 5.31 -12.78 8.29
CA LYS A 133 4.24 -12.05 8.96
C LYS A 133 3.17 -11.65 7.96
N ASN A 134 1.92 -12.03 8.21
CA ASN A 134 0.79 -11.48 7.47
C ASN A 134 0.67 -10.01 7.81
N THR A 135 0.68 -9.16 6.80
CA THR A 135 0.64 -7.71 6.98
C THR A 135 -0.46 -7.09 6.15
N VAL A 136 -1.00 -5.98 6.64
CA VAL A 136 -1.94 -5.14 5.92
C VAL A 136 -1.36 -3.73 5.89
N LEU A 137 -1.13 -3.21 4.70
CA LEU A 137 -0.74 -1.82 4.50
C LEU A 137 -2.01 -1.00 4.29
N MET A 138 -2.29 -0.06 5.18
CA MET A 138 -3.42 0.84 5.06
C MET A 138 -2.91 2.28 4.98
N SER A 139 -3.34 3.00 3.97
CA SER A 139 -3.00 4.41 3.80
C SER A 139 -4.14 5.30 4.25
N ARG A 140 -3.80 6.41 4.91
CA ARG A 140 -4.77 7.43 5.30
C ARG A 140 -5.59 7.91 4.11
N ALA A 141 -6.88 8.16 4.29
CA ALA A 141 -7.78 8.73 3.29
C ALA A 141 -8.30 10.11 3.72
N LEU A 142 -8.51 11.01 2.76
CA LEU A 142 -9.19 12.29 3.00
C LEU A 142 -10.70 12.13 3.08
N ASN A 143 -11.21 11.19 2.29
CA ASN A 143 -12.62 10.83 2.26
C ASN A 143 -12.78 9.38 2.71
N GLU A 144 -13.96 9.00 3.16
CA GLU A 144 -14.24 7.63 3.50
C GLU A 144 -13.98 6.71 2.30
N THR A 145 -13.18 5.68 2.53
CA THR A 145 -12.88 4.64 1.55
C THR A 145 -13.12 3.29 2.19
N SER A 146 -13.95 2.47 1.58
CA SER A 146 -14.25 1.14 2.06
C SER A 146 -14.23 0.13 0.92
N GLY A 147 -14.09 -1.12 1.26
CA GLY A 147 -14.09 -2.20 0.28
C GLY A 147 -13.84 -3.56 0.90
N LYS A 148 -13.61 -4.51 0.00
CA LYS A 148 -13.35 -5.89 0.33
C LYS A 148 -12.04 -6.35 -0.26
N ARG A 149 -11.35 -7.22 0.47
CA ARG A 149 -10.16 -7.92 0.02
C ARG A 149 -10.34 -9.42 0.20
N TYR A 150 -9.66 -10.19 -0.60
CA TYR A 150 -9.73 -11.66 -0.51
C TYR A 150 -8.35 -12.20 -0.16
N ALA A 151 -8.27 -13.01 0.87
CA ALA A 151 -7.06 -13.72 1.26
C ALA A 151 -7.41 -15.10 1.82
N ASP A 152 -6.67 -16.10 1.37
CA ASP A 152 -6.80 -17.49 1.86
C ASP A 152 -8.26 -18.00 1.76
N GLY A 153 -8.97 -17.63 0.66
CA GLY A 153 -10.37 -18.01 0.41
C GLY A 153 -11.40 -17.28 1.29
N LYS A 154 -11.00 -16.27 2.03
CA LYS A 154 -11.87 -15.50 2.94
C LYS A 154 -11.92 -14.04 2.54
N GLU A 155 -13.06 -13.42 2.84
CA GLU A 155 -13.29 -11.99 2.63
C GLU A 155 -12.82 -11.19 3.85
N ILE A 156 -12.15 -10.09 3.58
CA ILE A 156 -11.71 -9.10 4.55
C ILE A 156 -12.35 -7.77 4.17
N GLU A 157 -13.18 -7.23 5.06
CA GLU A 157 -13.75 -5.89 4.88
C GLU A 157 -12.86 -4.84 5.50
N TYR A 158 -12.73 -3.69 4.84
CA TYR A 158 -12.02 -2.55 5.39
C TYR A 158 -12.79 -1.25 5.22
N ASN A 159 -12.55 -0.31 6.12
CA ASN A 159 -13.01 1.07 6.03
C ASN A 159 -11.90 1.99 6.57
N ILE A 160 -11.61 3.04 5.84
CA ILE A 160 -10.61 4.04 6.17
C ILE A 160 -11.27 5.40 6.06
N LEU A 161 -11.24 6.18 7.13
CA LEU A 161 -11.82 7.51 7.19
C LEU A 161 -10.85 8.46 7.89
N GLY A 162 -10.39 9.48 7.17
CA GLY A 162 -9.63 10.58 7.75
C GLY A 162 -10.58 11.69 8.21
N LYS A 163 -10.47 12.09 9.47
CA LYS A 163 -11.15 13.25 10.03
C LYS A 163 -10.12 14.25 10.54
N THR A 164 -10.55 15.49 10.70
CA THR A 164 -9.68 16.51 11.33
C THR A 164 -9.40 16.11 12.78
N GLY A 165 -8.15 15.76 13.07
CA GLY A 165 -7.72 15.34 14.41
C GLY A 165 -7.82 13.85 14.72
N GLU A 166 -8.59 13.09 13.94
CA GLU A 166 -8.75 11.65 14.10
C GLU A 166 -8.70 10.93 12.75
N ASP A 167 -8.03 9.80 12.70
CA ASP A 167 -8.09 8.87 11.57
C ASP A 167 -8.67 7.53 12.07
N PHE A 168 -9.62 7.01 11.32
CA PHE A 168 -10.27 5.74 11.62
C PHE A 168 -9.87 4.70 10.60
N PHE A 169 -9.40 3.54 11.09
CA PHE A 169 -9.07 2.39 10.27
C PHE A 169 -9.82 1.17 10.82
N MET A 170 -10.66 0.57 10.00
CA MET A 170 -11.36 -0.66 10.33
C MET A 170 -10.87 -1.79 9.44
N LEU A 171 -10.57 -2.91 10.06
CA LEU A 171 -10.33 -4.18 9.38
C LEU A 171 -11.20 -5.25 10.03
N ARG A 172 -12.10 -5.85 9.27
CA ARG A 172 -12.95 -6.94 9.74
C ARG A 172 -12.64 -8.20 8.92
N HIS A 173 -12.32 -9.27 9.60
CA HIS A 173 -12.08 -10.57 8.95
C HIS A 173 -12.64 -11.72 9.80
N ALA A 174 -13.08 -12.79 9.13
CA ALA A 174 -13.62 -13.99 9.75
C ALA A 174 -12.56 -15.12 9.85
N SER A 175 -11.30 -14.77 10.05
CA SER A 175 -10.17 -15.71 10.05
C SER A 175 -9.46 -15.68 11.39
N GLU A 176 -8.90 -16.82 11.82
CA GLU A 176 -7.96 -16.89 12.94
C GLU A 176 -6.56 -16.32 12.57
N THR A 177 -6.39 -15.86 11.33
CA THR A 177 -5.12 -15.28 10.87
C THR A 177 -4.89 -13.94 11.55
N GLU A 178 -3.80 -13.83 12.28
CA GLU A 178 -3.31 -12.57 12.84
C GLU A 178 -2.68 -11.71 11.75
N PHE A 179 -2.92 -10.42 11.80
CA PHE A 179 -2.32 -9.44 10.90
C PHE A 179 -1.57 -8.36 11.68
N ILE A 180 -0.42 -7.96 11.16
CA ILE A 180 0.24 -6.73 11.56
C ILE A 180 -0.26 -5.64 10.62
N VAL A 181 -0.89 -4.61 11.17
CA VAL A 181 -1.41 -3.48 10.40
C VAL A 181 -0.37 -2.38 10.37
N LEU A 182 0.09 -2.02 9.18
CA LEU A 182 0.99 -0.90 8.94
C LEU A 182 0.18 0.29 8.45
N LEU A 183 0.12 1.34 9.26
CA LEU A 183 -0.64 2.55 8.97
C LEU A 183 0.30 3.62 8.41
N GLY A 184 -0.04 4.17 7.25
CA GLY A 184 0.69 5.27 6.64
C GLY A 184 0.24 6.61 7.20
N PHE A 185 1.03 7.19 8.10
CA PHE A 185 0.85 8.53 8.63
C PHE A 185 1.99 9.46 8.17
N ASP A 186 1.70 10.73 8.04
CA ASP A 186 2.68 11.79 7.77
C ASP A 186 3.38 12.29 9.04
N ARG A 187 2.87 11.92 10.21
CA ARG A 187 3.43 12.24 11.53
C ARG A 187 3.06 11.17 12.53
N LYS A 188 3.85 11.06 13.60
CA LYS A 188 3.57 10.16 14.71
C LYS A 188 2.20 10.48 15.32
N PRO A 189 1.30 9.49 15.48
CA PRO A 189 0.04 9.69 16.20
C PRO A 189 0.30 9.90 17.71
N GLU A 190 -0.58 10.63 18.37
CA GLU A 190 -0.50 10.84 19.83
C GLU A 190 -0.94 9.59 20.59
N SER A 191 -1.94 8.88 20.07
CA SER A 191 -2.45 7.63 20.65
C SER A 191 -3.08 6.77 19.57
N LEU A 192 -3.19 5.47 19.82
CA LEU A 192 -3.97 4.53 19.03
C LEU A 192 -4.92 3.74 19.94
N GLU A 193 -6.12 3.48 19.40
CA GLU A 193 -7.12 2.65 20.05
C GLU A 193 -7.54 1.49 19.16
N LEU A 194 -7.82 0.35 19.76
CA LEU A 194 -8.40 -0.80 19.08
C LEU A 194 -9.71 -1.17 19.79
N ASN A 195 -10.84 -1.05 19.09
CA ASN A 195 -12.18 -1.31 19.61
C ASN A 195 -12.49 -0.48 20.90
N GLY A 196 -12.04 0.78 20.93
CA GLY A 196 -12.23 1.68 22.06
C GLY A 196 -11.28 1.43 23.27
N ILE A 197 -10.30 0.54 23.11
CA ILE A 197 -9.28 0.26 24.12
C ILE A 197 -7.98 0.91 23.68
N SER A 198 -7.43 1.78 24.52
CA SER A 198 -6.13 2.40 24.23
C SER A 198 -5.02 1.36 24.17
N LEU A 199 -4.25 1.41 23.11
CA LEU A 199 -3.12 0.51 22.89
C LEU A 199 -1.84 1.10 23.50
N PRO A 200 -1.04 0.30 24.22
CA PRO A 200 0.24 0.76 24.71
C PRO A 200 1.22 1.00 23.55
N GLU A 201 1.98 2.08 23.64
CA GLU A 201 3.11 2.33 22.75
C GLU A 201 4.31 1.49 23.18
N GLY A 202 4.86 0.72 22.24
CA GLY A 202 6.08 -0.05 22.43
C GLY A 202 7.29 0.61 21.78
N ALA A 203 8.47 0.27 22.26
CA ALA A 203 9.72 0.78 21.69
C ALA A 203 10.09 0.13 20.33
N SER A 204 9.53 -1.04 20.04
CA SER A 204 9.80 -1.79 18.80
C SER A 204 8.74 -2.87 18.57
N LEU A 205 8.74 -3.48 17.37
CA LEU A 205 7.88 -4.63 17.07
C LEU A 205 8.11 -5.78 18.06
N ASN A 206 9.36 -6.06 18.40
CA ASN A 206 9.70 -7.13 19.34
C ASN A 206 9.17 -6.88 20.76
N ALA A 207 9.01 -5.63 21.17
CA ALA A 207 8.41 -5.26 22.44
C ALA A 207 6.90 -5.57 22.49
N LEU A 208 6.25 -5.74 21.32
CA LEU A 208 4.82 -6.02 21.17
C LEU A 208 4.50 -7.51 20.99
N ASN A 209 5.49 -8.39 20.99
CA ASN A 209 5.36 -9.82 20.60
C ASN A 209 4.38 -10.66 21.44
N TYR A 210 3.80 -10.14 22.51
CA TYR A 210 2.90 -10.88 23.40
C TYR A 210 1.56 -10.18 23.67
N GLY A 211 1.19 -9.18 22.84
CA GLY A 211 -0.09 -8.49 23.02
C GLY A 211 -0.39 -7.45 21.95
N SER A 212 -1.55 -6.82 22.04
CA SER A 212 -1.92 -5.70 21.18
C SER A 212 -1.19 -4.44 21.63
N GLY A 213 -0.59 -3.72 20.69
CA GLY A 213 0.11 -2.47 20.95
C GLY A 213 0.52 -1.82 19.63
N TRP A 214 1.26 -0.72 19.70
CA TRP A 214 1.76 -0.03 18.51
C TRP A 214 3.15 0.55 18.77
N TYR A 215 3.88 0.80 17.72
CA TYR A 215 5.13 1.55 17.77
C TYR A 215 5.27 2.44 16.54
N TRP A 216 5.99 3.53 16.71
CA TRP A 216 6.32 4.45 15.63
C TRP A 216 7.65 4.08 14.99
N ARG A 217 7.67 4.05 13.67
CA ARG A 217 8.88 3.80 12.89
C ARG A 217 9.25 5.07 12.14
N GLU A 218 10.47 5.56 12.37
CA GLU A 218 10.98 6.80 11.76
C GLU A 218 11.76 6.57 10.47
N ASP A 219 12.12 5.32 10.16
CA ASP A 219 12.95 4.91 9.02
C ASP A 219 12.18 4.18 7.90
#